data_6546541f2f1a03f65613d1d1a14680c5
#
_entry.id   6546541f2f1a03f65613d1d1a14680c5
#
_cell.length_a   1.000
_cell.length_b   1.000
_cell.length_c   1.000
_cell.angle_alpha   90.00
_cell.angle_beta   90.00
_cell.angle_gamma   90.00
#
_symmetry.space_group_name_H-M   'P 1'
#
loop_
_entity.id
_entity.type
_entity.pdbx_description
1 polymer ?
#
loop_
_entity_poly.entity_id
_entity_poly.type
_entity_poly.pdbx_seq_one_letter_code
_entity_poly.pdbx_strand_id
1 'polypeptide(L)'
;FFAGTSEIDNTDWVISMGHFMGLLDSNWLGFPANRKMTFLRYADFNCIRNGKLVRSGFFCDLIGVMHQLGIHPLPPQTGASFIYPGPRTHDGILLAPQDPSESTKTLKLVNRMCQDLEDLNVSGDDYPPPSLLAKTWCEDMIWYGPAGIGASYTIPRYQEQHQYPFRSGLKDKVFNGHLCRL
;
A
#
# COMPACT_ATOMS: atom_id res chain seq x y z
N PHE A 1 -3.79 -11.06 -6.53
CA PHE A 1 -3.97 -12.04 -5.45
C PHE A 1 -2.62 -12.61 -5.04
N PHE A 2 -2.45 -12.78 -3.73
CA PHE A 2 -1.30 -13.45 -3.13
C PHE A 2 -1.83 -14.51 -2.17
N ALA A 3 -1.16 -15.65 -2.08
CA ALA A 3 -1.46 -16.66 -1.08
C ALA A 3 -0.15 -17.16 -0.48
N GLY A 4 -0.14 -17.38 0.81
CA GLY A 4 1.05 -17.84 1.50
C GLY A 4 0.77 -18.17 2.96
N THR A 5 1.74 -18.82 3.60
CA THR A 5 1.69 -19.16 5.02
C THR A 5 2.50 -18.14 5.79
N SER A 6 1.89 -17.55 6.83
CA SER A 6 2.55 -16.59 7.71
C SER A 6 3.65 -17.26 8.52
N GLU A 7 4.85 -16.72 8.50
CA GLU A 7 5.98 -17.20 9.33
C GLU A 7 5.80 -16.90 10.82
N ILE A 8 4.84 -16.00 11.18
CA ILE A 8 4.62 -15.61 12.58
C ILE A 8 3.86 -16.69 13.36
N ASP A 9 2.78 -17.21 12.77
CA ASP A 9 1.82 -18.07 13.45
C ASP A 9 1.43 -19.30 12.62
N ASN A 10 2.13 -19.55 11.53
CA ASN A 10 1.91 -20.68 10.62
C ASN A 10 0.46 -20.78 10.15
N THR A 11 -0.16 -19.64 9.86
CA THR A 11 -1.53 -19.58 9.32
C THR A 11 -1.51 -19.24 7.83
N ASP A 12 -2.47 -19.79 7.08
CA ASP A 12 -2.59 -19.55 5.65
C ASP A 12 -3.41 -18.28 5.39
N TRP A 13 -2.92 -17.44 4.48
CA TRP A 13 -3.55 -16.19 4.10
C TRP A 13 -3.75 -16.11 2.60
N VAL A 14 -4.88 -15.53 2.22
CA VAL A 14 -5.16 -15.06 0.86
C VAL A 14 -5.36 -13.55 0.92
N ILE A 15 -4.56 -12.85 0.14
CA ILE A 15 -4.57 -11.39 0.11
C ILE A 15 -4.96 -10.94 -1.30
N SER A 16 -5.88 -10.01 -1.39
CA SER A 16 -6.20 -9.33 -2.64
C SER A 16 -6.09 -7.83 -2.49
N MET A 17 -5.67 -7.16 -3.55
CA MET A 17 -5.66 -5.70 -3.63
C MET A 17 -6.04 -5.26 -5.04
N GLY A 18 -6.69 -4.11 -5.13
CA GLY A 18 -7.15 -3.59 -6.41
C GLY A 18 -8.16 -2.48 -6.25
N HIS A 19 -9.07 -2.38 -7.22
CA HIS A 19 -10.14 -1.41 -7.21
C HIS A 19 -11.48 -2.12 -7.45
N PHE A 20 -12.47 -1.85 -6.60
CA PHE A 20 -13.86 -2.02 -7.01
C PHE A 20 -14.21 -0.89 -7.97
N MET A 21 -14.93 -1.22 -9.03
CA MET A 21 -15.36 -0.28 -10.05
C MET A 21 -16.86 -0.45 -10.28
N GLY A 22 -17.60 0.63 -10.22
CA GLY A 22 -19.05 0.59 -10.45
C GLY A 22 -19.65 1.97 -10.56
N LEU A 23 -20.95 2.01 -10.89
CA LEU A 23 -21.72 3.24 -10.85
C LEU A 23 -22.19 3.49 -9.41
N LEU A 24 -21.91 4.66 -8.87
CA LEU A 24 -22.47 5.09 -7.58
C LEU A 24 -23.88 5.62 -7.81
N ASP A 25 -24.85 4.72 -7.95
CA ASP A 25 -26.24 5.00 -8.28
C ASP A 25 -27.16 5.11 -7.04
N SER A 26 -26.65 4.76 -5.87
CA SER A 26 -27.33 4.89 -4.58
C SER A 26 -26.44 5.59 -3.56
N ASN A 27 -27.03 6.25 -2.57
CA ASN A 27 -26.28 6.83 -1.44
C ASN A 27 -25.55 5.72 -0.67
N TRP A 28 -24.28 5.95 -0.36
CA TRP A 28 -23.44 4.98 0.33
C TRP A 28 -22.60 5.65 1.42
N LEU A 29 -22.65 5.16 2.66
CA LEU A 29 -21.93 5.72 3.83
C LEU A 29 -22.13 7.23 4.04
N GLY A 30 -23.29 7.77 3.65
CA GLY A 30 -23.56 9.22 3.70
C GLY A 30 -23.06 10.00 2.48
N PHE A 31 -22.37 9.37 1.55
CA PHE A 31 -21.99 9.98 0.28
C PHE A 31 -23.19 9.98 -0.68
N PRO A 32 -23.47 11.10 -1.36
CA PRO A 32 -24.56 11.18 -2.32
C PRO A 32 -24.27 10.40 -3.59
N ALA A 33 -25.27 9.74 -4.14
CA ALA A 33 -25.20 9.13 -5.46
C ALA A 33 -24.90 10.18 -6.52
N ASN A 34 -23.95 9.93 -7.40
CA ASN A 34 -23.60 10.81 -8.52
C ASN A 34 -23.82 10.17 -9.89
N ARG A 35 -24.16 8.88 -9.93
CA ARG A 35 -24.38 8.06 -11.13
C ARG A 35 -23.20 8.03 -12.08
N LYS A 36 -21.98 8.25 -11.57
CA LYS A 36 -20.73 8.19 -12.33
C LYS A 36 -19.94 6.94 -11.95
N MET A 37 -19.06 6.53 -12.85
CA MET A 37 -18.07 5.52 -12.57
C MET A 37 -17.23 5.96 -11.37
N THR A 38 -17.17 5.11 -10.36
CA THR A 38 -16.45 5.36 -9.12
C THR A 38 -15.53 4.18 -8.84
N PHE A 39 -14.32 4.45 -8.41
CA PHE A 39 -13.32 3.47 -8.06
C PHE A 39 -13.04 3.51 -6.57
N LEU A 40 -13.15 2.37 -5.92
CA LEU A 40 -12.78 2.20 -4.52
C LEU A 40 -11.55 1.30 -4.43
N ARG A 41 -10.40 1.89 -4.12
CA ARG A 41 -9.17 1.12 -3.87
C ARG A 41 -9.31 0.33 -2.58
N TYR A 42 -8.86 -0.92 -2.57
CA TYR A 42 -8.93 -1.79 -1.42
C TYR A 42 -7.71 -2.70 -1.28
N ALA A 43 -7.51 -3.19 -0.06
CA ALA A 43 -6.71 -4.36 0.26
C ALA A 43 -7.50 -5.23 1.23
N ASP A 44 -7.59 -6.53 0.94
CA ASP A 44 -8.38 -7.51 1.67
C ASP A 44 -7.49 -8.69 2.07
N PHE A 45 -7.43 -8.98 3.35
CA PHE A 45 -6.60 -10.01 3.97
C PHE A 45 -7.50 -11.06 4.59
N ASN A 46 -7.37 -12.30 4.17
CA ASN A 46 -8.21 -13.39 4.59
C ASN A 46 -7.39 -14.57 5.12
N CYS A 47 -7.54 -14.88 6.41
CA CYS A 47 -6.91 -16.04 7.04
C CYS A 47 -7.80 -17.27 6.86
N ILE A 48 -7.24 -18.35 6.33
CA ILE A 48 -7.92 -19.59 6.03
C ILE A 48 -7.43 -20.69 6.99
N ARG A 49 -8.36 -21.43 7.57
CA ARG A 49 -8.06 -22.63 8.36
C ARG A 49 -9.09 -23.72 8.05
N ASN A 50 -8.63 -24.91 7.70
CA ASN A 50 -9.48 -26.04 7.34
C ASN A 50 -10.52 -25.70 6.24
N GLY A 51 -10.11 -24.97 5.21
CA GLY A 51 -10.96 -24.52 4.11
C GLY A 51 -12.02 -23.48 4.49
N LYS A 52 -11.91 -22.85 5.68
CA LYS A 52 -12.86 -21.85 6.16
C LYS A 52 -12.13 -20.53 6.44
N LEU A 53 -12.81 -19.42 6.14
CA LEU A 53 -12.41 -18.10 6.53
C LEU A 53 -12.60 -17.93 8.04
N VAL A 54 -11.51 -17.68 8.77
CA VAL A 54 -11.52 -17.57 10.24
C VAL A 54 -11.23 -16.16 10.74
N ARG A 55 -10.59 -15.32 9.90
CA ARG A 55 -10.26 -13.94 10.23
C ARG A 55 -10.13 -13.14 8.94
N SER A 56 -10.62 -11.90 8.93
CA SER A 56 -10.47 -10.98 7.81
C SER A 56 -10.03 -9.60 8.28
N GLY A 57 -9.28 -8.90 7.44
CA GLY A 57 -8.97 -7.48 7.55
C GLY A 57 -9.22 -6.79 6.22
N PHE A 58 -10.11 -5.82 6.19
CA PHE A 58 -10.44 -5.07 4.98
C PHE A 58 -10.08 -3.59 5.14
N PHE A 59 -9.33 -3.08 4.18
CA PHE A 59 -8.92 -1.69 4.11
C PHE A 59 -9.38 -1.09 2.80
N CYS A 60 -9.92 0.13 2.83
CA CYS A 60 -10.34 0.82 1.62
C CYS A 60 -10.10 2.33 1.69
N ASP A 61 -9.91 2.94 0.52
CA ASP A 61 -9.59 4.35 0.37
C ASP A 61 -10.87 5.19 0.21
N LEU A 62 -11.53 5.50 1.33
CA LEU A 62 -12.73 6.35 1.34
C LEU A 62 -12.42 7.80 0.94
N ILE A 63 -11.24 8.32 1.26
CA ILE A 63 -10.83 9.68 0.85
C ILE A 63 -10.74 9.74 -0.68
N GLY A 64 -10.27 8.67 -1.33
CA GLY A 64 -10.26 8.56 -2.79
C GLY A 64 -11.65 8.60 -3.40
N VAL A 65 -12.64 7.96 -2.77
CA VAL A 65 -14.06 8.07 -3.18
C VAL A 65 -14.57 9.50 -2.99
N MET A 66 -14.29 10.13 -1.83
CA MET A 66 -14.70 11.51 -1.57
C MET A 66 -14.16 12.47 -2.61
N HIS A 67 -12.88 12.35 -3.01
CA HIS A 67 -12.28 13.18 -4.06
C HIS A 67 -12.99 13.00 -5.40
N GLN A 68 -13.37 11.78 -5.78
CA GLN A 68 -14.15 11.52 -7.00
C GLN A 68 -15.55 12.13 -6.96
N LEU A 69 -16.08 12.38 -5.76
CA LEU A 69 -17.37 13.07 -5.52
C LEU A 69 -17.22 14.60 -5.41
N GLY A 70 -16.00 15.14 -5.53
CA GLY A 70 -15.71 16.56 -5.33
C GLY A 70 -15.66 16.99 -3.86
N ILE A 71 -15.57 16.04 -2.94
CA ILE A 71 -15.46 16.29 -1.49
C ILE A 71 -13.99 16.21 -1.10
N HIS A 72 -13.42 17.29 -0.61
CA HIS A 72 -12.00 17.40 -0.23
C HIS A 72 -11.87 17.67 1.27
N PRO A 73 -11.88 16.62 2.13
CA PRO A 73 -11.87 16.79 3.60
C PRO A 73 -10.48 17.13 4.15
N LEU A 74 -9.43 17.00 3.34
CA LEU A 74 -8.04 17.25 3.72
C LEU A 74 -7.46 18.40 2.89
N PRO A 75 -6.35 19.01 3.33
CA PRO A 75 -5.58 19.94 2.51
C PRO A 75 -5.17 19.32 1.16
N PRO A 76 -4.81 20.13 0.16
CA PRO A 76 -4.33 19.62 -1.12
C PRO A 76 -3.18 18.62 -0.94
N GLN A 77 -3.30 17.45 -1.56
CA GLN A 77 -2.26 16.43 -1.48
C GLN A 77 -1.00 16.83 -2.28
N THR A 78 0.14 16.34 -1.85
CA THR A 78 1.45 16.61 -2.47
C THR A 78 1.73 15.69 -3.65
N GLY A 79 1.22 14.45 -3.62
CA GLY A 79 1.40 13.45 -4.66
C GLY A 79 0.31 13.47 -5.73
N ALA A 80 0.49 12.64 -6.76
CA ALA A 80 -0.46 12.50 -7.86
C ALA A 80 -1.75 11.80 -7.43
N SER A 81 -2.88 12.22 -8.01
CA SER A 81 -4.18 11.58 -7.85
C SER A 81 -4.54 10.84 -9.13
N PHE A 82 -4.46 9.51 -9.11
CA PHE A 82 -4.85 8.67 -10.25
C PHE A 82 -5.24 7.26 -9.79
N ILE A 83 -5.88 6.51 -10.70
CA ILE A 83 -6.17 5.09 -10.51
C ILE A 83 -4.95 4.30 -10.95
N TYR A 84 -4.44 3.45 -10.08
CA TYR A 84 -3.24 2.68 -10.36
C TYR A 84 -3.52 1.59 -11.39
N PRO A 85 -2.70 1.46 -12.45
CA PRO A 85 -2.83 0.36 -13.38
C PRO A 85 -2.50 -0.97 -12.68
N GLY A 86 -3.13 -2.03 -13.14
CA GLY A 86 -2.74 -3.40 -12.78
C GLY A 86 -1.40 -3.80 -13.40
N PRO A 87 -0.90 -5.02 -13.12
CA PRO A 87 0.32 -5.55 -13.73
C PRO A 87 0.24 -5.52 -15.26
N ARG A 88 1.29 -5.06 -15.92
CA ARG A 88 1.33 -4.95 -17.40
C ARG A 88 1.31 -6.30 -18.09
N THR A 89 1.79 -7.33 -17.44
CA THR A 89 1.85 -8.72 -17.91
C THR A 89 0.57 -9.50 -17.63
N HIS A 90 -0.42 -8.87 -16.99
CA HIS A 90 -1.66 -9.51 -16.52
C HIS A 90 -1.43 -10.71 -15.57
N ASP A 91 -0.32 -10.69 -14.85
CA ASP A 91 0.11 -11.74 -13.93
C ASP A 91 -0.29 -11.48 -12.46
N GLY A 92 -1.19 -10.56 -12.21
CA GLY A 92 -1.72 -10.27 -10.87
C GLY A 92 -2.55 -11.41 -10.26
N ILE A 93 -2.86 -12.45 -11.04
CA ILE A 93 -3.53 -13.66 -10.59
C ILE A 93 -2.68 -14.86 -11.02
N LEU A 94 -1.67 -15.16 -10.23
CA LEU A 94 -0.79 -16.31 -10.45
C LEU A 94 -1.35 -17.51 -9.69
N LEU A 95 -1.92 -18.47 -10.40
CA LEU A 95 -2.50 -19.69 -9.82
C LEU A 95 -1.52 -20.87 -9.84
N ALA A 96 -0.50 -20.83 -10.68
CA ALA A 96 0.52 -21.85 -10.72
C ALA A 96 1.52 -21.70 -9.56
N PRO A 97 2.03 -22.78 -8.98
CA PRO A 97 3.09 -22.73 -7.99
C PRO A 97 4.31 -21.97 -8.55
N GLN A 98 4.88 -21.09 -7.76
CA GLN A 98 6.09 -20.33 -8.07
C GLN A 98 7.33 -21.03 -7.49
N ASP A 99 8.52 -20.70 -8.01
CA ASP A 99 9.77 -21.22 -7.46
C ASP A 99 9.98 -20.71 -6.03
N PRO A 100 10.04 -21.59 -5.02
CA PRO A 100 10.23 -21.18 -3.63
C PRO A 100 11.54 -20.40 -3.40
N SER A 101 12.57 -20.65 -4.22
CA SER A 101 13.84 -19.94 -4.09
C SER A 101 13.71 -18.46 -4.48
N GLU A 102 12.93 -18.14 -5.50
CA GLU A 102 12.66 -16.76 -5.91
C GLU A 102 11.76 -16.04 -4.89
N SER A 103 10.75 -16.73 -4.35
CA SER A 103 9.91 -16.20 -3.27
C SER A 103 10.76 -15.88 -2.03
N THR A 104 11.69 -16.76 -1.66
CA THR A 104 12.61 -16.54 -0.54
C THR A 104 13.54 -15.34 -0.78
N LYS A 105 14.06 -15.16 -1.99
CA LYS A 105 14.89 -14.00 -2.34
C LYS A 105 14.10 -12.71 -2.23
N THR A 106 12.89 -12.69 -2.76
CA THR A 106 11.98 -11.53 -2.70
C THR A 106 11.64 -11.18 -1.26
N LEU A 107 11.29 -12.17 -0.42
CA LEU A 107 10.98 -11.94 0.99
C LEU A 107 12.19 -11.37 1.75
N LYS A 108 13.40 -11.88 1.50
CA LYS A 108 14.63 -11.31 2.08
C LYS A 108 14.84 -9.87 1.70
N LEU A 109 14.60 -9.50 0.42
CA LEU A 109 14.72 -8.13 -0.04
C LEU A 109 13.67 -7.21 0.63
N VAL A 110 12.42 -7.67 0.74
CA VAL A 110 11.34 -6.93 1.43
C VAL A 110 11.66 -6.73 2.89
N ASN A 111 12.09 -7.78 3.60
CA ASN A 111 12.48 -7.70 5.01
C ASN A 111 13.66 -6.72 5.21
N ARG A 112 14.63 -6.71 4.28
CA ARG A 112 15.73 -5.75 4.30
C ARG A 112 15.22 -4.32 4.09
N MET A 113 14.32 -4.11 3.15
CA MET A 113 13.67 -2.81 2.92
C MET A 113 12.96 -2.32 4.20
N CYS A 114 12.20 -3.18 4.86
CA CYS A 114 11.51 -2.83 6.10
C CYS A 114 12.51 -2.46 7.22
N GLN A 115 13.61 -3.20 7.35
CA GLN A 115 14.66 -2.89 8.32
C GLN A 115 15.33 -1.54 8.01
N ASP A 116 15.67 -1.28 6.76
CA ASP A 116 16.27 0.01 6.34
C ASP A 116 15.32 1.19 6.64
N LEU A 117 14.00 1.01 6.47
CA LEU A 117 13.01 2.03 6.83
C LEU A 117 12.90 2.22 8.36
N GLU A 118 12.98 1.15 9.13
CA GLU A 118 12.99 1.22 10.59
C GLU A 118 14.23 1.94 11.10
N ASP A 119 15.41 1.56 10.60
CA ASP A 119 16.68 2.21 10.93
C ASP A 119 16.65 3.72 10.62
N LEU A 120 16.07 4.11 9.48
CA LEU A 120 15.83 5.50 9.14
C LEU A 120 14.88 6.18 10.13
N ASN A 121 13.82 5.52 10.56
CA ASN A 121 12.87 6.11 11.50
C ASN A 121 13.49 6.38 12.88
N VAL A 122 14.35 5.49 13.35
CA VAL A 122 15.04 5.69 14.66
C VAL A 122 16.27 6.61 14.56
N SER A 123 16.79 6.88 13.36
CA SER A 123 17.98 7.72 13.17
C SER A 123 17.79 9.19 13.59
N GLY A 124 16.53 9.67 13.61
CA GLY A 124 16.22 11.08 13.86
C GLY A 124 16.52 12.02 12.67
N ASP A 125 17.07 11.50 11.56
CA ASP A 125 17.35 12.30 10.37
C ASP A 125 16.06 12.58 9.59
N ASP A 126 15.63 13.83 9.51
CA ASP A 126 14.43 14.25 8.79
C ASP A 126 14.61 14.26 7.27
N TYR A 127 15.84 14.29 6.78
CA TYR A 127 16.18 14.44 5.36
C TYR A 127 17.23 13.42 4.89
N PRO A 128 16.97 12.10 5.03
CA PRO A 128 17.92 11.08 4.62
C PRO A 128 18.17 11.14 3.11
N PRO A 129 19.40 10.87 2.65
CA PRO A 129 19.72 10.92 1.22
C PRO A 129 19.03 9.77 0.46
N PRO A 130 18.69 9.99 -0.84
CA PRO A 130 18.05 8.96 -1.68
C PRO A 130 18.81 7.63 -1.74
N SER A 131 20.11 7.66 -1.62
CA SER A 131 20.99 6.48 -1.66
C SER A 131 20.70 5.44 -0.59
N LEU A 132 20.06 5.83 0.51
CA LEU A 132 19.67 4.88 1.56
C LEU A 132 18.51 3.99 1.10
N LEU A 133 17.51 4.57 0.43
CA LEU A 133 16.39 3.81 -0.13
C LEU A 133 16.79 3.04 -1.39
N ALA A 134 17.69 3.57 -2.21
CA ALA A 134 18.17 2.95 -3.43
C ALA A 134 18.87 1.58 -3.22
N LYS A 135 19.18 1.22 -1.99
CA LYS A 135 19.70 -0.12 -1.65
C LYS A 135 18.70 -1.24 -1.94
N THR A 136 17.40 -0.93 -1.85
CA THR A 136 16.32 -1.92 -1.98
C THR A 136 15.20 -1.48 -2.92
N TRP A 137 15.19 -0.21 -3.34
CA TRP A 137 14.18 0.36 -4.22
C TRP A 137 14.76 0.65 -5.60
N CYS A 138 13.99 0.40 -6.65
CA CYS A 138 14.35 0.79 -8.01
C CYS A 138 14.26 2.32 -8.18
N GLU A 139 15.06 2.86 -9.09
CA GLU A 139 15.08 4.29 -9.40
C GLU A 139 13.72 4.79 -9.91
N ASP A 140 13.07 3.99 -10.74
CA ASP A 140 11.76 4.24 -11.35
C ASP A 140 10.57 3.73 -10.54
N MET A 141 10.76 3.52 -9.24
CA MET A 141 9.71 3.03 -8.35
C MET A 141 8.48 3.92 -8.35
N ILE A 142 7.34 3.32 -8.09
CA ILE A 142 6.09 4.03 -7.79
C ILE A 142 5.70 3.72 -6.35
N TRP A 143 5.50 4.76 -5.55
CA TRP A 143 4.89 4.62 -4.24
C TRP A 143 3.39 4.90 -4.34
N TYR A 144 2.59 3.93 -3.98
CA TYR A 144 1.13 3.99 -4.03
C TYR A 144 0.55 4.62 -2.76
N GLY A 145 0.84 5.89 -2.52
CA GLY A 145 0.27 6.61 -1.39
C GLY A 145 -1.25 6.68 -1.44
N PRO A 146 -1.93 6.67 -0.27
CA PRO A 146 -3.38 6.83 -0.20
C PRO A 146 -3.81 8.24 -0.60
N ALA A 147 -5.09 8.40 -0.96
CA ALA A 147 -5.66 9.72 -1.19
C ALA A 147 -5.47 10.62 0.04
N GLY A 148 -5.26 11.90 -0.19
CA GLY A 148 -4.81 12.86 0.82
C GLY A 148 -3.29 13.02 0.88
N ILE A 149 -2.49 12.00 0.53
CA ILE A 149 -1.05 12.08 0.32
C ILE A 149 -0.76 12.01 -1.18
N GLY A 150 -1.33 11.04 -1.89
CA GLY A 150 -1.15 10.79 -3.31
C GLY A 150 0.07 9.94 -3.63
N ALA A 151 0.17 9.52 -4.90
CA ALA A 151 1.25 8.68 -5.39
C ALA A 151 2.48 9.50 -5.78
N SER A 152 3.65 8.86 -5.69
CA SER A 152 4.94 9.44 -6.05
C SER A 152 5.72 8.51 -6.97
N TYR A 153 6.42 9.09 -7.95
CA TYR A 153 7.39 8.40 -8.79
C TYR A 153 8.79 8.72 -8.33
N THR A 154 9.69 7.77 -8.47
CA THR A 154 11.09 7.87 -8.11
C THR A 154 11.33 8.14 -6.61
N ILE A 155 12.50 7.74 -6.15
CA ILE A 155 12.89 7.93 -4.75
C ILE A 155 12.90 9.41 -4.35
N PRO A 156 13.50 10.35 -5.12
CA PRO A 156 13.51 11.75 -4.71
C PRO A 156 12.12 12.36 -4.56
N ARG A 157 11.19 12.07 -5.49
CA ARG A 157 9.82 12.59 -5.39
C ARG A 157 9.04 11.97 -4.23
N TYR A 158 9.23 10.68 -3.95
CA TYR A 158 8.67 10.05 -2.76
C TYR A 158 9.16 10.76 -1.48
N GLN A 159 10.45 11.08 -1.42
CA GLN A 159 11.02 11.78 -0.27
C GLN A 159 10.44 13.18 -0.10
N GLU A 160 10.39 13.97 -1.18
CA GLU A 160 9.85 15.33 -1.14
C GLU A 160 8.35 15.38 -0.84
N GLN A 161 7.57 14.47 -1.42
CA GLN A 161 6.12 14.49 -1.33
C GLN A 161 5.56 13.77 -0.11
N HIS A 162 6.29 12.83 0.47
CA HIS A 162 5.83 12.04 1.61
C HIS A 162 6.85 11.94 2.74
N GLN A 163 8.06 11.43 2.49
CA GLN A 163 8.97 11.06 3.57
C GLN A 163 9.40 12.27 4.40
N TYR A 164 9.84 13.35 3.77
CA TYR A 164 10.28 14.55 4.47
C TYR A 164 9.14 15.27 5.21
N PRO A 165 7.96 15.52 4.59
CA PRO A 165 6.81 16.06 5.30
C PRO A 165 6.35 15.19 6.49
N PHE A 166 6.34 13.87 6.32
CA PHE A 166 5.99 12.94 7.40
C PHE A 166 6.96 13.02 8.56
N ARG A 167 8.26 13.06 8.30
CA ARG A 167 9.29 13.07 9.32
C ARG A 167 9.39 14.41 10.03
N SER A 168 9.31 15.52 9.30
CA SER A 168 9.37 16.86 9.86
C SER A 168 8.06 17.30 10.54
N GLY A 169 6.91 16.84 10.04
CA GLY A 169 5.58 17.23 10.56
C GLY A 169 5.13 16.43 11.78
N LEU A 170 5.48 15.15 11.86
CA LEU A 170 5.12 14.27 12.97
C LEU A 170 6.31 14.13 13.93
N LYS A 171 6.36 14.97 14.95
CA LYS A 171 7.36 14.90 16.02
C LYS A 171 6.92 13.91 17.11
N ASP A 172 7.88 13.44 17.90
CA ASP A 172 7.67 12.52 19.03
C ASP A 172 6.91 11.22 18.69
N LYS A 173 6.98 10.82 17.41
CA LYS A 173 6.37 9.56 16.97
C LYS A 173 7.12 8.35 17.52
N VAL A 174 6.38 7.41 18.07
CA VAL A 174 6.88 6.10 18.44
C VAL A 174 6.67 5.14 17.28
N PHE A 175 7.74 4.48 16.83
CA PHE A 175 7.69 3.51 15.76
C PHE A 175 7.74 2.11 16.33
N ASN A 176 6.71 1.30 16.06
CA ASN A 176 6.58 -0.06 16.61
C ASN A 176 7.02 -1.17 15.64
N GLY A 177 7.72 -0.79 14.57
CA GLY A 177 8.24 -1.70 13.56
C GLY A 177 7.33 -1.92 12.36
N HIS A 178 7.93 -2.45 11.29
CA HIS A 178 7.22 -2.98 10.12
C HIS A 178 7.17 -4.50 10.22
N LEU A 179 6.00 -5.08 9.96
CA LEU A 179 5.85 -6.54 9.85
C LEU A 179 5.53 -6.89 8.40
N CYS A 180 6.51 -7.47 7.71
CA CYS A 180 6.33 -8.14 6.43
C CYS A 180 6.78 -9.58 6.59
N ARG A 181 5.84 -10.48 6.81
CA ARG A 181 6.10 -11.91 6.94
C ARG A 181 4.95 -12.69 6.30
N LEU A 182 5.13 -13.04 5.06
CA LEU A 182 4.32 -14.02 4.34
C LEU A 182 5.23 -15.10 3.79
#